data_940b9d2f53a7863d67470d593fc0faed
#
_entry.id   940b9d2f53a7863d67470d593fc0faed
#
_cell.length_a   1.000
_cell.length_b   1.000
_cell.length_c   1.000
_cell.angle_alpha   90.00
_cell.angle_beta   90.00
_cell.angle_gamma   90.00
#
_symmetry.space_group_name_H-M   'P 1'
#
loop_
_entity.id
_entity.type
_entity.pdbx_description
1 polymer ?
#
loop_
_entity_poly.entity_id
_entity_poly.type
_entity_poly.pdbx_seq_one_letter_code
_entity_poly.pdbx_strand_id
1 'polypeptide(L)'
;MIKAYDGTPHTVVLTDNKTLLASDSGTVFLIGTDGKVMTLPAIADIPIGTTFTFINIGADGNNNMRLTPDANDYIVGTATLAAAVVDLGTTVNKYIDNTKATTITGDSVVITSDGTDGWIAFPINGIWASE
;
A
#
# COMPACT_ATOMS: atom_id res chain seq x y z
N MET A 1 -16.66 -29.75 5.66
CA MET A 1 -16.81 -28.31 5.89
C MET A 1 -15.74 -27.54 5.15
N ILE A 2 -16.15 -26.55 4.45
CA ILE A 2 -15.20 -25.64 3.85
C ILE A 2 -14.80 -24.60 4.89
N LYS A 3 -13.52 -24.51 5.13
CA LYS A 3 -13.00 -23.43 5.93
C LYS A 3 -12.64 -22.27 5.02
N ALA A 4 -13.61 -21.49 4.65
CA ALA A 4 -13.36 -20.26 3.92
C ALA A 4 -12.48 -19.32 4.75
N TYR A 5 -12.62 -19.40 6.07
CA TYR A 5 -11.81 -18.65 7.01
C TYR A 5 -11.71 -19.43 8.32
N ASP A 6 -10.50 -19.74 8.72
CA ASP A 6 -10.23 -20.56 9.90
C ASP A 6 -9.87 -19.74 11.15
N GLY A 7 -10.03 -18.43 11.09
CA GLY A 7 -9.65 -17.52 12.18
C GLY A 7 -8.18 -17.14 12.21
N THR A 8 -7.35 -17.68 11.30
CA THR A 8 -5.95 -17.31 11.23
C THR A 8 -5.80 -15.94 10.57
N PRO A 9 -5.18 -14.94 11.22
CA PRO A 9 -4.96 -13.66 10.60
C PRO A 9 -4.04 -13.78 9.38
N HIS A 10 -4.40 -13.11 8.29
CA HIS A 10 -3.56 -12.96 7.12
C HIS A 10 -2.67 -11.74 7.32
N THR A 11 -1.72 -11.84 8.23
CA THR A 11 -0.82 -10.75 8.61
C THR A 11 0.62 -11.23 8.45
N VAL A 12 1.41 -10.44 7.74
CA VAL A 12 2.82 -10.73 7.46
C VAL A 12 3.66 -9.53 7.86
N VAL A 13 4.71 -9.78 8.65
CA VAL A 13 5.72 -8.76 8.94
C VAL A 13 6.75 -8.79 7.82
N LEU A 14 6.91 -7.68 7.10
CA LEU A 14 7.91 -7.55 6.04
C LEU A 14 9.15 -6.85 6.58
N THR A 15 10.29 -7.48 6.38
CA THR A 15 11.61 -6.92 6.72
C THR A 15 12.44 -6.62 5.48
N ASP A 16 11.92 -6.96 4.31
CA ASP A 16 12.57 -6.76 3.02
C ASP A 16 11.59 -6.23 1.98
N ASN A 17 12.13 -5.78 0.85
CA ASN A 17 11.31 -5.44 -0.31
C ASN A 17 10.51 -6.66 -0.76
N LYS A 18 9.32 -6.42 -1.27
CA LYS A 18 8.47 -7.49 -1.77
C LYS A 18 7.76 -7.08 -3.04
N THR A 19 7.77 -7.96 -4.02
CA THR A 19 6.85 -7.89 -5.16
C THR A 19 5.62 -8.72 -4.83
N LEU A 20 4.47 -8.07 -4.78
CA LEU A 20 3.21 -8.70 -4.40
C LEU A 20 2.61 -9.49 -5.56
N LEU A 21 1.89 -10.55 -5.22
CA LEU A 21 1.20 -11.42 -6.16
C LEU A 21 -0.29 -11.41 -5.88
N ALA A 22 -1.09 -11.83 -6.84
CA ALA A 22 -2.53 -11.99 -6.66
C ALA A 22 -2.86 -12.86 -5.44
N SER A 23 -2.05 -13.88 -5.17
CA SER A 23 -2.22 -14.78 -4.03
C SER A 23 -1.98 -14.11 -2.68
N ASP A 24 -1.38 -12.92 -2.65
CA ASP A 24 -1.21 -12.13 -1.43
C ASP A 24 -2.46 -11.28 -1.10
N SER A 25 -3.49 -11.31 -1.94
CA SER A 25 -4.72 -10.53 -1.72
C SER A 25 -5.34 -10.85 -0.37
N GLY A 26 -5.79 -9.80 0.32
CA GLY A 26 -6.37 -9.91 1.65
C GLY A 26 -5.34 -9.89 2.78
N THR A 27 -4.06 -9.87 2.46
CA THR A 27 -2.99 -9.84 3.47
C THR A 27 -2.83 -8.44 4.03
N VAL A 28 -2.60 -8.36 5.33
CA VAL A 28 -2.15 -7.16 6.03
C VAL A 28 -0.64 -7.25 6.21
N PHE A 29 0.08 -6.32 5.61
CA PHE A 29 1.53 -6.24 5.73
C PHE A 29 1.93 -5.22 6.78
N LEU A 30 2.76 -5.66 7.73
CA LEU A 30 3.31 -4.82 8.78
C LEU A 30 4.75 -4.49 8.41
N ILE A 31 5.07 -3.22 8.24
CA ILE A 31 6.39 -2.78 7.79
C ILE A 31 7.04 -1.91 8.86
N GLY A 32 8.09 -2.44 9.49
CA GLY A 32 8.84 -1.72 10.52
C GLY A 32 10.30 -1.45 10.15
N THR A 33 10.74 -1.90 8.97
CA THR A 33 12.10 -1.70 8.48
C THR A 33 12.13 -0.55 7.49
N ASP A 34 12.97 0.43 7.77
CA ASP A 34 13.07 1.66 6.98
C ASP A 34 13.43 1.39 5.51
N GLY A 35 12.83 2.18 4.63
CA GLY A 35 13.19 2.22 3.21
C GLY A 35 12.69 1.02 2.39
N LYS A 36 11.71 0.28 2.87
CA LYS A 36 11.20 -0.87 2.11
C LYS A 36 10.21 -0.47 1.04
N VAL A 37 10.30 -1.18 -0.08
CA VAL A 37 9.47 -0.97 -1.25
C VAL A 37 8.62 -2.21 -1.49
N MET A 38 7.31 -2.01 -1.55
CA MET A 38 6.34 -3.01 -1.95
C MET A 38 5.91 -2.69 -3.38
N THR A 39 6.19 -3.61 -4.29
CA THR A 39 5.80 -3.47 -5.70
C THR A 39 4.48 -4.19 -5.93
N LEU A 40 3.48 -3.45 -6.39
CA LEU A 40 2.16 -3.99 -6.67
C LEU A 40 2.19 -4.80 -7.96
N PRO A 41 1.40 -5.88 -8.08
CA PRO A 41 1.29 -6.61 -9.33
C PRO A 41 0.65 -5.75 -10.42
N ALA A 42 0.88 -6.10 -11.69
CA ALA A 42 0.18 -5.46 -12.79
C ALA A 42 -1.32 -5.76 -12.68
N ILE A 43 -2.16 -4.74 -12.78
CA ILE A 43 -3.61 -4.91 -12.67
C ILE A 43 -4.14 -5.81 -13.77
N ALA A 44 -3.52 -5.80 -14.94
CA ALA A 44 -3.87 -6.70 -16.04
C ALA A 44 -3.78 -8.20 -15.69
N ASP A 45 -3.00 -8.54 -14.67
CA ASP A 45 -2.72 -9.93 -14.27
C ASP A 45 -3.51 -10.38 -13.04
N ILE A 46 -4.39 -9.52 -12.51
CA ILE A 46 -5.11 -9.80 -11.26
C ILE A 46 -6.60 -9.51 -11.41
N PRO A 47 -7.45 -10.14 -10.57
CA PRO A 47 -8.88 -9.84 -10.57
C PRO A 47 -9.17 -8.45 -10.01
N ILE A 48 -10.27 -7.85 -10.47
CA ILE A 48 -10.85 -6.67 -9.80
C ILE A 48 -11.12 -6.99 -8.32
N GLY A 49 -10.86 -6.04 -7.46
CA GLY A 49 -11.06 -6.20 -6.02
C GLY A 49 -9.90 -6.85 -5.29
N THR A 50 -8.80 -7.19 -5.98
CA THR A 50 -7.56 -7.58 -5.31
C THR A 50 -7.14 -6.47 -4.36
N THR A 51 -6.88 -6.81 -3.10
CA THR A 51 -6.72 -5.85 -2.02
C THR A 51 -5.52 -6.20 -1.15
N PHE A 52 -4.74 -5.18 -0.80
CA PHE A 52 -3.64 -5.27 0.15
C PHE A 52 -3.76 -4.15 1.19
N THR A 53 -3.33 -4.45 2.40
CA THR A 53 -3.26 -3.45 3.48
C THR A 53 -1.82 -3.32 3.95
N PHE A 54 -1.36 -2.09 4.14
CA PHE A 54 -0.01 -1.80 4.61
C PHE A 54 -0.09 -0.92 5.85
N ILE A 55 0.61 -1.33 6.90
CA ILE A 55 0.65 -0.61 8.17
C ILE A 55 2.09 -0.38 8.55
N ASN A 56 2.44 0.87 8.82
CA ASN A 56 3.76 1.23 9.33
C ASN A 56 3.82 0.92 10.81
N ILE A 57 4.70 0.02 11.20
CA ILE A 57 4.94 -0.35 12.60
C ILE A 57 6.30 0.12 13.12
N GLY A 58 7.03 0.91 12.31
CA GLY A 58 8.28 1.53 12.75
C GLY A 58 8.02 2.65 13.75
N ALA A 59 9.04 2.98 14.51
CA ALA A 59 8.96 4.11 15.44
C ALA A 59 8.71 5.42 14.69
N ASP A 60 8.03 6.36 15.35
CA ASP A 60 7.69 7.65 14.77
C ASP A 60 8.92 8.35 14.20
N GLY A 61 8.79 8.84 12.97
CA GLY A 61 9.87 9.55 12.28
C GLY A 61 11.03 8.67 11.80
N ASN A 62 10.92 7.36 11.86
CA ASN A 62 12.06 6.47 11.59
C ASN A 62 11.87 5.48 10.44
N ASN A 63 10.70 5.43 9.81
CA ASN A 63 10.44 4.40 8.82
C ASN A 63 9.73 4.94 7.59
N ASN A 64 10.39 4.88 6.44
CA ASN A 64 9.76 5.16 5.15
C ASN A 64 9.21 3.87 4.54
N MET A 65 7.98 3.92 4.06
CA MET A 65 7.30 2.81 3.43
C MET A 65 6.80 3.24 2.05
N ARG A 66 7.24 2.56 1.01
CA ARG A 66 6.90 2.92 -0.37
C ARG A 66 6.04 1.85 -1.03
N LEU A 67 5.02 2.29 -1.74
CA LEU A 67 4.22 1.44 -2.62
C LEU A 67 4.44 1.90 -4.06
N THR A 68 4.88 0.98 -4.91
CA THR A 68 5.16 1.25 -6.32
C THR A 68 4.20 0.44 -7.19
N PRO A 69 3.41 1.08 -8.05
CA PRO A 69 2.58 0.34 -9.01
C PRO A 69 3.41 -0.20 -10.16
N ASP A 70 2.82 -1.07 -10.97
CA ASP A 70 3.40 -1.46 -12.25
C ASP A 70 3.53 -0.24 -13.18
N ALA A 71 4.39 -0.35 -14.18
CA ALA A 71 4.72 0.76 -15.09
C ALA A 71 3.50 1.33 -15.84
N ASN A 72 2.45 0.53 -16.01
CA ASN A 72 1.24 0.94 -16.74
C ASN A 72 0.08 1.31 -15.81
N ASP A 73 0.27 1.16 -14.52
CA ASP A 73 -0.78 1.36 -13.52
C ASP A 73 -0.53 2.63 -12.71
N TYR A 74 -1.57 3.10 -12.02
CA TYR A 74 -1.47 4.26 -11.13
C TYR A 74 -2.16 3.99 -9.79
N ILE A 75 -1.84 4.81 -8.81
CA ILE A 75 -2.50 4.80 -7.51
C ILE A 75 -3.32 6.08 -7.41
N VAL A 76 -4.63 5.93 -7.24
CA VAL A 76 -5.57 7.06 -7.20
C VAL A 76 -6.17 7.23 -5.81
N GLY A 77 -6.66 8.42 -5.56
CA GLY A 77 -7.28 8.81 -4.32
C GLY A 77 -6.71 10.11 -3.81
N THR A 78 -6.95 10.38 -2.55
CA THR A 78 -6.40 11.56 -1.89
C THR A 78 -5.54 11.15 -0.71
N ALA A 79 -4.48 11.89 -0.48
CA ALA A 79 -3.61 11.69 0.66
C ALA A 79 -3.40 13.02 1.40
N THR A 80 -2.95 12.95 2.63
CA THR A 80 -2.54 14.13 3.39
C THR A 80 -1.04 14.31 3.21
N LEU A 81 -0.64 15.47 2.71
CA LEU A 81 0.75 15.90 2.63
C LEU A 81 0.90 17.23 3.35
N ALA A 82 1.74 17.24 4.38
CA ALA A 82 1.84 18.37 5.30
C ALA A 82 0.46 18.69 5.89
N ALA A 83 -0.07 19.88 5.68
CA ALA A 83 -1.37 20.29 6.20
C ALA A 83 -2.47 20.31 5.12
N ALA A 84 -2.23 19.70 3.97
CA ALA A 84 -3.15 19.74 2.83
C ALA A 84 -3.53 18.33 2.36
N VAL A 85 -4.75 18.23 1.86
CA VAL A 85 -5.20 17.05 1.12
C VAL A 85 -4.73 17.19 -0.32
N VAL A 86 -4.05 16.18 -0.84
CA VAL A 86 -3.53 16.16 -2.21
C VAL A 86 -4.17 15.05 -3.01
N ASP A 87 -4.44 15.33 -4.28
CA ASP A 87 -4.88 14.34 -5.25
C ASP A 87 -3.65 13.54 -5.71
N LEU A 88 -3.72 12.21 -5.62
CA LEU A 88 -2.66 11.34 -6.09
C LEU A 88 -2.58 11.30 -7.62
N GLY A 89 -3.67 11.67 -8.29
CA GLY A 89 -3.71 11.74 -9.75
C GLY A 89 -3.82 10.39 -10.44
N THR A 90 -3.64 10.41 -11.74
CA THR A 90 -3.73 9.21 -12.59
C THR A 90 -2.47 9.02 -13.45
N THR A 91 -1.35 9.60 -13.05
CA THR A 91 -0.09 9.40 -13.75
C THR A 91 0.45 8.03 -13.46
N VAL A 92 0.70 7.24 -14.49
CA VAL A 92 1.22 5.88 -14.36
C VAL A 92 2.62 5.87 -13.75
N ASN A 93 2.94 4.76 -13.11
CA ASN A 93 4.25 4.48 -12.50
C ASN A 93 4.64 5.45 -11.37
N LYS A 94 3.69 6.16 -10.81
CA LYS A 94 3.96 7.01 -9.64
C LYS A 94 3.78 6.24 -8.35
N TYR A 95 4.80 6.23 -7.54
CA TYR A 95 4.75 5.61 -6.22
C TYR A 95 4.12 6.56 -5.19
N ILE A 96 3.72 5.99 -4.05
CA ILE A 96 3.38 6.75 -2.85
C ILE A 96 4.30 6.34 -1.70
N ASP A 97 4.71 7.31 -0.91
CA ASP A 97 5.56 7.14 0.25
C ASP A 97 4.86 7.58 1.53
N ASN A 98 4.83 6.73 2.52
CA ASN A 98 4.63 7.16 3.90
C ASN A 98 5.97 7.74 4.38
N THR A 99 6.08 9.06 4.37
CA THR A 99 7.37 9.77 4.42
C THR A 99 8.02 9.68 5.79
N LYS A 100 9.26 9.20 5.84
CA LYS A 100 10.00 8.90 7.07
C LYS A 100 9.90 9.98 8.14
N ALA A 101 10.16 11.23 7.79
CA ALA A 101 10.25 12.32 8.77
C ALA A 101 8.92 12.61 9.49
N THR A 102 7.81 12.19 8.90
CA THR A 102 6.45 12.50 9.39
C THR A 102 5.64 11.25 9.70
N THR A 103 6.26 10.07 9.62
CA THR A 103 5.57 8.81 9.92
C THR A 103 5.21 8.70 11.39
N ILE A 104 4.06 8.13 11.63
CA ILE A 104 3.59 7.77 12.97
C ILE A 104 3.28 6.28 12.94
N THR A 105 3.65 5.58 14.00
CA THR A 105 3.30 4.17 14.15
C THR A 105 1.79 3.99 13.98
N GLY A 106 1.39 3.15 13.05
CA GLY A 106 -0.02 2.93 12.73
C GLY A 106 -0.50 3.64 11.46
N ASP A 107 0.32 4.48 10.84
CA ASP A 107 0.00 5.00 9.51
C ASP A 107 -0.25 3.84 8.57
N SER A 108 -1.29 3.96 7.73
CA SER A 108 -1.73 2.82 6.95
C SER A 108 -2.42 3.24 5.65
N VAL A 109 -2.51 2.29 4.73
CA VAL A 109 -3.28 2.42 3.51
C VAL A 109 -3.84 1.06 3.10
N VAL A 110 -5.06 1.07 2.61
CA VAL A 110 -5.68 -0.06 1.91
C VAL A 110 -5.68 0.27 0.42
N ILE A 111 -5.19 -0.66 -0.38
CA ILE A 111 -5.10 -0.52 -1.83
C ILE A 111 -5.94 -1.59 -2.48
N THR A 112 -6.88 -1.20 -3.32
CA THR A 112 -7.80 -2.10 -4.02
C THR A 112 -7.75 -1.87 -5.52
N SER A 113 -7.62 -2.93 -6.30
CA SER A 113 -7.63 -2.87 -7.77
C SER A 113 -9.02 -2.50 -8.30
N ASP A 114 -9.09 -1.53 -9.22
CA ASP A 114 -10.31 -1.20 -9.94
C ASP A 114 -10.56 -2.11 -11.15
N GLY A 115 -9.64 -3.02 -11.43
CA GLY A 115 -9.75 -3.98 -12.54
C GLY A 115 -9.36 -3.43 -13.90
N THR A 116 -8.95 -2.18 -13.99
CA THR A 116 -8.55 -1.53 -15.26
C THR A 116 -7.06 -1.17 -15.23
N ASP A 117 -6.69 -0.13 -14.54
CA ASP A 117 -5.31 0.34 -14.43
C ASP A 117 -5.05 1.14 -13.15
N GLY A 118 -6.04 1.24 -12.26
CA GLY A 118 -6.00 2.01 -11.03
C GLY A 118 -6.00 1.16 -9.77
N TRP A 119 -5.12 1.50 -8.85
CA TRP A 119 -5.16 1.08 -7.46
C TRP A 119 -5.80 2.17 -6.63
N ILE A 120 -6.92 1.88 -6.00
CA ILE A 120 -7.65 2.85 -5.17
C ILE A 120 -7.07 2.83 -3.76
N ALA A 121 -6.49 3.94 -3.34
CA ALA A 121 -5.95 4.12 -1.99
C ALA A 121 -7.04 4.65 -1.07
N PHE A 122 -7.75 3.76 -0.41
CA PHE A 122 -8.81 4.11 0.55
C PHE A 122 -9.18 2.89 1.42
N PRO A 123 -9.27 3.05 2.75
CA PRO A 123 -8.86 4.21 3.52
C PRO A 123 -7.34 4.39 3.55
N ILE A 124 -6.92 5.61 3.81
CA ILE A 124 -5.51 5.98 3.96
C ILE A 124 -5.40 6.99 5.10
N ASN A 125 -4.44 6.80 6.00
CA ASN A 125 -4.16 7.75 7.06
C ASN A 125 -2.66 7.98 7.20
N GLY A 126 -2.30 9.11 7.78
CA GLY A 126 -0.93 9.56 7.88
C GLY A 126 -0.55 10.51 6.76
N ILE A 127 0.72 10.90 6.72
CA ILE A 127 1.25 11.81 5.71
C ILE A 127 1.93 11.01 4.61
N TRP A 128 1.46 11.19 3.38
CA TRP A 128 1.90 10.46 2.21
C TRP A 128 2.28 11.42 1.09
N ALA A 129 3.43 11.20 0.50
CA ALA A 129 3.87 11.89 -0.70
C ALA A 129 3.62 11.02 -1.93
N SER A 130 3.43 11.66 -3.07
CA SER A 130 3.30 11.00 -4.37
C SER A 130 4.32 11.58 -5.33
N GLU A 131 4.86 10.74 -6.22
CA GLU A 131 5.83 11.16 -7.19
C GLU A 131 5.66 10.53 -8.56
#